data_2d889645951d0993470b71ffd2f58a17
#
_entry.id   2d889645951d0993470b71ffd2f58a17
#
_cell.length_a   1.000
_cell.length_b   1.000
_cell.length_c   1.000
_cell.angle_alpha   90.00
_cell.angle_beta   90.00
_cell.angle_gamma   90.00
#
_symmetry.space_group_name_H-M   'P 1'
#
loop_
_entity.id
_entity.type
_entity.pdbx_description
1 polymer ?
#
loop_
_entity_poly.entity_id
_entity_poly.type
_entity_poly.pdbx_seq_one_letter_code
_entity_poly.pdbx_strand_id
1 'polypeptide(L)'
;MKDIMVDEFQYTVQELLVRNKSIIDSITKYQDSNARVNRSIVKAVTQCGCISINAKKQDIPEDGDFEEIRNAMETHLGGRLCDNCRDQLEKEIGKNLFYLASICNTLDLNLYDIIIKEQERVKMLGQYNLR
;
A
#
# COMPACT_ATOMS: atom_id res chain seq x y z
N MET A 1 -11.66 5.00 21.23
CA MET A 1 -12.10 3.59 21.18
C MET A 1 -11.26 2.86 20.15
N LYS A 2 -10.76 1.70 20.50
CA LYS A 2 -9.96 0.87 19.60
C LYS A 2 -10.85 0.26 18.51
N ASP A 3 -10.46 0.41 17.26
CA ASP A 3 -11.13 -0.28 16.16
C ASP A 3 -10.60 -1.72 16.09
N ILE A 4 -11.48 -2.68 16.23
CA ILE A 4 -11.13 -4.09 16.27
C ILE A 4 -11.01 -4.72 14.87
N MET A 5 -11.32 -3.98 13.81
CA MET A 5 -11.35 -4.52 12.45
C MET A 5 -9.98 -5.08 12.03
N VAL A 6 -8.90 -4.36 12.33
CA VAL A 6 -7.55 -4.82 11.96
C VAL A 6 -7.19 -6.09 12.72
N ASP A 7 -7.51 -6.16 14.02
CA ASP A 7 -7.28 -7.35 14.83
C ASP A 7 -8.10 -8.55 14.32
N GLU A 8 -9.36 -8.31 13.95
CA GLU A 8 -10.20 -9.35 13.37
C GLU A 8 -9.63 -9.86 12.04
N PHE A 9 -9.18 -8.95 11.20
CA PHE A 9 -8.54 -9.33 9.93
C PHE A 9 -7.30 -10.18 10.18
N GLN A 10 -6.43 -9.75 11.09
CA GLN A 10 -5.20 -10.49 11.40
C GLN A 10 -5.52 -11.87 11.97
N TYR A 11 -6.51 -11.97 12.84
CA TYR A 11 -6.98 -13.25 13.39
C TYR A 11 -7.55 -14.16 12.30
N THR A 12 -8.37 -13.60 11.40
CA THR A 12 -8.95 -14.37 10.30
C THR A 12 -7.86 -14.94 9.38
N VAL A 13 -6.82 -14.14 9.10
CA VAL A 13 -5.67 -14.63 8.32
C VAL A 13 -5.02 -15.82 9.01
N GLN A 14 -4.81 -15.74 10.32
CA GLN A 14 -4.22 -16.83 11.10
C GLN A 14 -5.04 -18.11 11.00
N GLU A 15 -6.36 -17.99 11.10
CA GLU A 15 -7.26 -19.15 11.08
C GLU A 15 -7.34 -19.81 9.71
N LEU A 16 -7.24 -19.02 8.63
CA LEU A 16 -7.46 -19.52 7.27
C LEU A 16 -6.17 -19.87 6.54
N LEU A 17 -5.01 -19.44 7.03
CA LEU A 17 -3.74 -19.70 6.38
C LEU A 17 -3.31 -21.16 6.62
N VAL A 18 -3.31 -21.96 5.57
CA VAL A 18 -2.93 -23.37 5.64
C VAL A 18 -1.70 -23.65 4.79
N ARG A 19 -1.73 -23.29 3.51
CA ARG A 19 -0.68 -23.69 2.55
C ARG A 19 0.63 -22.94 2.73
N ASN A 20 0.59 -21.65 2.97
CA ASN A 20 1.79 -20.80 3.04
C ASN A 20 2.09 -20.44 4.50
N LYS A 21 1.99 -21.41 5.39
CA LYS A 21 2.20 -21.23 6.83
C LYS A 21 3.65 -20.99 7.18
N SER A 22 4.59 -21.56 6.42
CA SER A 22 6.02 -21.34 6.62
C SER A 22 6.35 -19.87 6.37
N ILE A 23 7.19 -19.31 7.23
CA ILE A 23 7.66 -17.94 7.04
C ILE A 23 8.34 -17.75 5.68
N ILE A 24 9.06 -18.75 5.20
CA ILE A 24 9.71 -18.71 3.89
C ILE A 24 8.67 -18.56 2.79
N ASP A 25 7.60 -19.33 2.85
CA ASP A 25 6.52 -19.23 1.86
C ASP A 25 5.78 -17.89 1.98
N SER A 26 5.52 -17.44 3.20
CA SER A 26 4.83 -16.17 3.41
C SER A 26 5.60 -14.98 2.86
N ILE A 27 6.90 -14.89 3.09
CA ILE A 27 7.70 -13.77 2.56
C ILE A 27 7.81 -13.85 1.04
N THR A 28 7.92 -15.04 0.47
CA THR A 28 7.96 -15.22 -0.97
C THR A 28 6.63 -14.80 -1.61
N LYS A 29 5.52 -15.21 -1.01
CA LYS A 29 4.19 -14.83 -1.49
C LYS A 29 3.93 -13.32 -1.31
N TYR A 30 4.44 -12.74 -0.24
CA TYR A 30 4.34 -11.30 -0.03
C TYR A 30 5.04 -10.54 -1.14
N GLN A 31 6.26 -10.95 -1.49
CA GLN A 31 7.02 -10.34 -2.58
C GLN A 31 6.30 -10.51 -3.92
N ASP A 32 5.79 -11.70 -4.20
CA ASP A 32 5.00 -11.96 -5.41
C ASP A 32 3.76 -11.05 -5.46
N SER A 33 3.08 -10.88 -4.33
CA SER A 33 1.88 -10.03 -4.27
C SER A 33 2.21 -8.56 -4.53
N ASN A 34 3.37 -8.08 -4.07
CA ASN A 34 3.83 -6.72 -4.39
C ASN A 34 3.96 -6.54 -5.91
N ALA A 35 4.56 -7.51 -6.58
CA ALA A 35 4.72 -7.49 -8.04
C ALA A 35 3.36 -7.50 -8.75
N ARG A 36 2.38 -8.26 -8.23
CA ARG A 36 1.04 -8.32 -8.81
C ARG A 36 0.27 -7.01 -8.66
N VAL A 37 0.42 -6.32 -7.53
CA VAL A 37 -0.15 -4.97 -7.36
C VAL A 37 0.42 -4.05 -8.42
N ASN A 38 1.74 -4.02 -8.56
CA ASN A 38 2.41 -3.16 -9.54
C ASN A 38 1.97 -3.50 -10.97
N ARG A 39 1.87 -4.78 -11.30
CA ARG A 39 1.46 -5.21 -12.63
C ARG A 39 0.01 -4.83 -12.93
N SER A 40 -0.87 -4.88 -11.95
CA SER A 40 -2.26 -4.44 -12.13
C SER A 40 -2.34 -2.97 -12.50
N ILE A 41 -1.50 -2.13 -11.89
CA ILE A 41 -1.42 -0.71 -12.22
C ILE A 41 -0.89 -0.55 -13.66
N VAL A 42 0.18 -1.26 -14.00
CA VAL A 42 0.76 -1.20 -15.35
C VAL A 42 -0.27 -1.62 -16.39
N LYS A 43 -1.03 -2.67 -16.14
CA LYS A 43 -2.08 -3.14 -17.08
C LYS A 43 -3.20 -2.12 -17.23
N ALA A 44 -3.56 -1.40 -16.17
CA ALA A 44 -4.56 -0.34 -16.27
C ALA A 44 -4.09 0.77 -17.20
N VAL A 45 -2.79 1.03 -17.26
CA VAL A 45 -2.20 2.02 -18.17
C VAL A 45 -2.05 1.45 -19.59
N THR A 46 -1.41 0.29 -19.71
CA THR A 46 -0.92 -0.20 -21.01
C THR A 46 -1.93 -1.07 -21.75
N GLN A 47 -2.84 -1.71 -21.06
CA GLN A 47 -3.81 -2.61 -21.68
C GLN A 47 -5.22 -2.01 -21.69
N CYS A 48 -5.68 -1.46 -20.59
CA CYS A 48 -7.00 -0.83 -20.53
C CYS A 48 -6.97 0.62 -21.01
N GLY A 49 -6.01 1.40 -20.53
CA GLY A 49 -5.91 2.81 -20.87
C GLY A 49 -6.83 3.73 -20.06
N CYS A 50 -7.50 3.21 -19.02
CA CYS A 50 -8.37 4.04 -18.18
C CYS A 50 -7.58 5.08 -17.37
N ILE A 51 -6.31 4.79 -17.10
CA ILE A 51 -5.37 5.75 -16.52
C ILE A 51 -4.16 5.89 -17.43
N SER A 52 -3.48 7.03 -17.31
CA SER A 52 -2.27 7.31 -18.07
C SER A 52 -1.21 7.89 -17.15
N ILE A 53 0.04 7.73 -17.52
CA ILE A 53 1.17 8.29 -16.80
C ILE A 53 1.92 9.21 -17.74
N ASN A 54 2.08 10.46 -17.33
CA ASN A 54 2.85 11.45 -18.08
C ASN A 54 3.85 12.11 -17.12
N ALA A 55 4.98 11.44 -16.94
CA ALA A 55 6.00 11.86 -15.98
C ALA A 55 6.87 12.96 -16.60
N LYS A 56 7.16 13.96 -15.81
CA LYS A 56 8.05 15.05 -16.17
C LYS A 56 8.76 15.53 -14.92
N LYS A 57 9.80 16.36 -15.10
CA LYS A 57 10.51 16.92 -13.97
C LYS A 57 9.56 17.73 -13.08
N GLN A 58 9.63 17.50 -11.79
CA GLN A 58 8.86 18.27 -10.82
C GLN A 58 9.41 19.69 -10.71
N ASP A 59 8.51 20.67 -10.66
CA ASP A 59 8.85 22.07 -10.47
C ASP A 59 8.63 22.42 -8.99
N ILE A 60 9.71 22.35 -8.21
CA ILE A 60 9.65 22.50 -6.76
C ILE A 60 10.04 23.95 -6.40
N PRO A 61 9.16 24.71 -5.70
CA PRO A 61 9.48 26.06 -5.25
C PRO A 61 10.65 26.05 -4.27
N GLU A 62 11.68 26.87 -4.51
CA GLU A 62 12.87 26.93 -3.64
C GLU A 62 12.55 27.49 -2.28
N ASP A 63 11.69 28.49 -2.19
CA ASP A 63 11.36 29.20 -0.96
C ASP A 63 9.95 28.87 -0.45
N GLY A 64 9.32 27.81 -0.96
CA GLY A 64 7.98 27.42 -0.56
C GLY A 64 7.94 26.73 0.81
N ASP A 65 6.83 26.91 1.53
CA ASP A 65 6.58 26.12 2.72
C ASP A 65 6.11 24.69 2.31
N PHE A 66 5.88 23.84 3.29
CA PHE A 66 5.51 22.44 3.03
C PHE A 66 4.23 22.34 2.19
N GLU A 67 3.22 23.16 2.50
CA GLU A 67 1.94 23.14 1.79
C GLU A 67 2.11 23.60 0.33
N GLU A 68 2.90 24.64 0.09
CA GLU A 68 3.19 25.11 -1.26
C GLU A 68 3.94 24.05 -2.07
N ILE A 69 4.93 23.40 -1.47
CA ILE A 69 5.68 22.32 -2.12
C ILE A 69 4.74 21.16 -2.45
N ARG A 70 3.92 20.75 -1.49
CA ARG A 70 2.97 19.64 -1.70
C ARG A 70 2.02 19.94 -2.86
N ASN A 71 1.49 21.17 -2.92
CA ASN A 71 0.55 21.57 -3.97
C ASN A 71 1.22 21.70 -5.35
N ALA A 72 2.53 21.98 -5.38
CA ALA A 72 3.29 22.08 -6.63
C ALA A 72 3.68 20.71 -7.19
N MET A 73 3.74 19.68 -6.34
CA MET A 73 4.10 18.33 -6.78
C MET A 73 2.94 17.69 -7.53
N GLU A 74 3.25 17.00 -8.60
CA GLU A 74 2.26 16.32 -9.44
C GLU A 74 2.38 14.80 -9.28
N THR A 75 1.27 14.10 -9.40
CA THR A 75 1.25 12.63 -9.37
C THR A 75 1.66 12.03 -10.72
N HIS A 76 1.67 12.83 -11.78
CA HIS A 76 1.88 12.38 -13.15
C HIS A 76 0.82 11.39 -13.64
N LEU A 77 -0.26 11.26 -12.89
CA LEU A 77 -1.35 10.35 -13.21
C LEU A 77 -2.51 11.11 -13.85
N GLY A 78 -3.00 10.61 -14.98
CA GLY A 78 -4.20 11.09 -15.62
C GLY A 78 -5.28 10.05 -15.65
N GLY A 79 -6.54 10.49 -15.77
CA GLY A 79 -7.67 9.58 -15.82
C GLY A 79 -8.07 9.03 -14.48
N ARG A 80 -8.93 8.02 -14.51
CA ARG A 80 -9.43 7.33 -13.32
C ARG A 80 -9.56 5.85 -13.62
N LEU A 81 -9.28 5.03 -12.62
CA LEU A 81 -9.49 3.59 -12.75
C LEU A 81 -10.94 3.31 -13.11
N CYS A 82 -11.14 2.52 -14.16
CA CYS A 82 -12.47 1.99 -14.48
C CYS A 82 -12.88 0.96 -13.43
N ASP A 83 -14.14 0.58 -13.39
CA ASP A 83 -14.67 -0.34 -12.38
C ASP A 83 -13.93 -1.69 -12.40
N ASN A 84 -13.63 -2.20 -13.59
CA ASN A 84 -12.92 -3.48 -13.72
C ASN A 84 -11.48 -3.40 -13.19
N CYS A 85 -10.72 -2.39 -13.58
CA CYS A 85 -9.35 -2.23 -13.12
C CYS A 85 -9.29 -1.95 -11.63
N ARG A 86 -10.25 -1.18 -11.11
CA ARG A 86 -10.37 -0.93 -9.68
C ARG A 86 -10.59 -2.23 -8.91
N ASP A 87 -11.53 -3.05 -9.35
CA ASP A 87 -11.83 -4.32 -8.71
C ASP A 87 -10.62 -5.25 -8.69
N GLN A 88 -9.92 -5.35 -9.82
CA GLN A 88 -8.70 -6.17 -9.92
C GLN A 88 -7.62 -5.68 -8.97
N LEU A 89 -7.38 -4.36 -8.94
CA LEU A 89 -6.35 -3.78 -8.09
C LEU A 89 -6.69 -3.93 -6.62
N GLU A 90 -7.95 -3.73 -6.25
CA GLU A 90 -8.39 -3.93 -4.86
C GLU A 90 -8.16 -5.36 -4.40
N LYS A 91 -8.41 -6.35 -5.25
CA LYS A 91 -8.16 -7.76 -4.94
C LYS A 91 -6.67 -8.02 -4.74
N GLU A 92 -5.82 -7.46 -5.59
CA GLU A 92 -4.38 -7.66 -5.47
C GLU A 92 -3.82 -6.98 -4.21
N ILE A 93 -4.30 -5.79 -3.88
CA ILE A 93 -3.92 -5.10 -2.64
C ILE A 93 -4.41 -5.90 -1.43
N GLY A 94 -5.64 -6.45 -1.50
CA GLY A 94 -6.17 -7.30 -0.44
C GLY A 94 -5.30 -8.51 -0.17
N LYS A 95 -4.83 -9.18 -1.22
CA LYS A 95 -3.90 -10.32 -1.09
C LYS A 95 -2.57 -9.89 -0.49
N ASN A 96 -2.08 -8.72 -0.85
CA ASN A 96 -0.85 -8.17 -0.27
C ASN A 96 -1.00 -7.97 1.24
N LEU A 97 -2.12 -7.39 1.67
CA LEU A 97 -2.43 -7.23 3.09
C LEU A 97 -2.55 -8.57 3.81
N PHE A 98 -3.12 -9.57 3.14
CA PHE A 98 -3.23 -10.93 3.69
C PHE A 98 -1.84 -11.49 4.03
N TYR A 99 -0.89 -11.41 3.10
CA TYR A 99 0.44 -11.96 3.35
C TYR A 99 1.24 -11.12 4.34
N LEU A 100 1.02 -9.81 4.38
CA LEU A 100 1.63 -8.96 5.41
C LEU A 100 1.13 -9.36 6.80
N ALA A 101 -0.18 -9.57 6.94
CA ALA A 101 -0.77 -10.02 8.21
C ALA A 101 -0.26 -11.40 8.60
N SER A 102 -0.06 -12.30 7.62
CA SER A 102 0.51 -13.62 7.84
C SER A 102 1.93 -13.53 8.41
N ILE A 103 2.76 -12.67 7.85
CA ILE A 103 4.12 -12.43 8.34
C ILE A 103 4.07 -11.93 9.77
N CYS A 104 3.20 -10.98 10.06
CA CYS A 104 3.02 -10.45 11.42
C CYS A 104 2.63 -11.57 12.40
N ASN A 105 1.70 -12.42 12.02
CA ASN A 105 1.28 -13.54 12.86
C ASN A 105 2.43 -14.49 13.19
N THR A 106 3.22 -14.83 12.18
CA THR A 106 4.34 -15.76 12.35
C THR A 106 5.43 -15.19 13.25
N LEU A 107 5.65 -13.89 13.20
CA LEU A 107 6.68 -13.20 13.98
C LEU A 107 6.14 -12.63 15.30
N ASP A 108 4.90 -12.92 15.64
CA ASP A 108 4.25 -12.44 16.87
C ASP A 108 4.21 -10.90 16.93
N LEU A 109 3.87 -10.28 15.80
CA LEU A 109 3.69 -8.84 15.69
C LEU A 109 2.20 -8.55 15.54
N ASN A 110 1.74 -7.44 16.12
CA ASN A 110 0.35 -6.99 16.00
C ASN A 110 0.25 -5.88 14.97
N LEU A 111 -0.48 -6.13 13.91
CA LEU A 111 -0.61 -5.19 12.78
C LEU A 111 -1.25 -3.87 13.20
N TYR A 112 -2.26 -3.91 14.07
CA TYR A 112 -2.89 -2.69 14.60
C TYR A 112 -1.87 -1.81 15.32
N ASP A 113 -1.06 -2.41 16.19
CA ASP A 113 -0.04 -1.66 16.94
C ASP A 113 1.00 -1.04 16.00
N ILE A 114 1.38 -1.76 14.95
CA ILE A 114 2.31 -1.25 13.94
C ILE A 114 1.72 -0.02 13.25
N ILE A 115 0.44 -0.09 12.87
CA ILE A 115 -0.25 1.03 12.22
C ILE A 115 -0.28 2.25 13.15
N ILE A 116 -0.60 2.06 14.43
CA ILE A 116 -0.66 3.15 15.40
C ILE A 116 0.72 3.78 15.59
N LYS A 117 1.76 2.96 15.75
CA LYS A 117 3.13 3.46 15.90
C LYS A 117 3.58 4.26 14.68
N GLU A 118 3.27 3.77 13.50
CA GLU A 118 3.62 4.47 12.26
C GLU A 118 2.86 5.78 12.12
N GLN A 119 1.59 5.79 12.48
CA GLN A 119 0.76 7.00 12.48
C GLN A 119 1.36 8.07 13.38
N GLU A 120 1.78 7.68 14.58
CA GLU A 120 2.40 8.61 15.52
C GLU A 120 3.75 9.11 15.01
N ARG A 121 4.57 8.20 14.45
CA ARG A 121 5.88 8.55 13.91
C ARG A 121 5.75 9.55 12.76
N VAL A 122 4.83 9.29 11.83
CA VAL A 122 4.59 10.18 10.68
C VAL A 122 4.12 11.55 11.14
N LYS A 123 3.23 11.60 12.14
CA LYS A 123 2.77 12.87 12.69
C LYS A 123 3.90 13.66 13.37
N MET A 124 4.74 12.98 14.14
CA MET A 124 5.86 13.64 14.84
C MET A 124 6.91 14.18 13.88
N LEU A 125 7.29 13.37 12.90
CA LEU A 125 8.33 13.74 11.94
C LEU A 125 7.79 14.60 10.81
N GLY A 126 6.51 14.44 10.48
CA GLY A 126 5.80 15.27 9.52
C GLY A 126 6.57 15.54 8.25
N GLN A 127 6.72 16.82 7.94
CA GLN A 127 7.38 17.30 6.73
C GLN A 127 8.87 16.93 6.66
N TYR A 128 9.53 16.73 7.78
CA TYR A 128 10.97 16.38 7.79
C TYR A 128 11.22 14.97 7.26
N ASN A 129 10.28 14.08 7.46
CA ASN A 129 10.40 12.68 7.04
C ASN A 129 10.22 12.51 5.53
N LEU A 130 9.65 13.51 4.87
CA LEU A 130 9.30 13.45 3.43
C LEU A 130 10.30 14.17 2.52
N ARG A 131 11.37 14.70 3.10
CA ARG A 131 12.39 15.40 2.33
C ARG A 131 13.58 14.51 1.94
#